data_d238a86d5db5f2892898a1781fd2b47e
#
_entry.id   d238a86d5db5f2892898a1781fd2b47e
#
_cell.length_a   1.000
_cell.length_b   1.000
_cell.length_c   1.000
_cell.angle_alpha   90.00
_cell.angle_beta   90.00
_cell.angle_gamma   90.00
#
_symmetry.space_group_name_H-M   'P 1'
#
loop_
_entity.id
_entity.type
_entity.pdbx_description
1 polymer ?
#
loop_
_entity_poly.entity_id
_entity_poly.type
_entity_poly.pdbx_seq_one_letter_code
_entity_poly.pdbx_strand_id
1 'polypeptide(L)'
;MARDAGVSAFPSPALGGSQIGGRIRYRLARSGTLSASLRFYAPADRLKAGDVAAGLDWRPVGTIPAGLLVERRQAFGPDGRSAFSLTAYGGISTAVGRAAIDLYGQAGIVGARNRDMFADGIAAVRFQLDDALPVKVGAGAWAAAQPGAARVDIGPTIALRPADAPVTIALDWRQRIAGNAAPDSGPVLSLAVGF
;
A
#
# COMPACT_ATOMS: atom_id res chain seq x y z
N MET A 1 11.81 -25.06 -5.32
CA MET A 1 12.18 -23.74 -4.76
C MET A 1 11.15 -22.75 -5.22
N ALA A 2 10.13 -22.47 -4.42
CA ALA A 2 9.08 -21.51 -4.78
C ALA A 2 9.62 -20.11 -4.53
N ARG A 3 9.81 -19.33 -5.59
CA ARG A 3 10.08 -17.89 -5.53
C ARG A 3 8.73 -17.20 -5.44
N ASP A 4 8.20 -16.97 -4.25
CA ASP A 4 7.15 -16.01 -4.05
C ASP A 4 7.78 -14.62 -3.97
N ALA A 5 8.05 -14.03 -5.11
CA ALA A 5 8.26 -12.61 -5.22
C ALA A 5 6.87 -11.94 -5.20
N GLY A 6 6.24 -11.92 -4.03
CA GLY A 6 5.00 -11.19 -3.84
C GLY A 6 5.29 -9.70 -3.89
N VAL A 7 5.09 -9.05 -5.02
CA VAL A 7 4.90 -7.59 -5.06
C VAL A 7 3.50 -7.35 -4.54
N SER A 8 3.40 -7.07 -3.25
CA SER A 8 2.17 -6.53 -2.68
C SER A 8 2.10 -5.05 -3.08
N ALA A 9 1.57 -4.81 -4.25
CA ALA A 9 1.18 -3.47 -4.65
C ALA A 9 -0.22 -3.18 -4.09
N PHE A 10 -0.31 -3.07 -2.76
CA PHE A 10 -1.39 -2.27 -2.22
C PHE A 10 -0.94 -0.81 -2.38
N PRO A 11 -1.66 0.00 -3.16
CA PRO A 11 -1.38 1.41 -3.16
C PRO A 11 -1.57 1.91 -1.73
N SER A 12 -0.48 2.30 -1.08
CA SER A 12 -0.57 3.06 0.17
C SER A 12 -1.56 4.19 -0.08
N PRO A 13 -2.56 4.41 0.78
CA PRO A 13 -3.43 5.55 0.66
C PRO A 13 -2.55 6.80 0.74
N ALA A 14 -2.27 7.39 -0.40
CA ALA A 14 -1.50 8.61 -0.44
C ALA A 14 -2.32 9.72 0.18
N LEU A 15 -1.68 10.59 0.94
CA LEU A 15 -2.25 11.85 1.42
C LEU A 15 -2.58 12.84 0.29
N GLY A 16 -2.81 12.32 -0.89
CA GLY A 16 -3.12 13.05 -2.11
C GLY A 16 -1.91 13.19 -3.04
N GLY A 17 -2.13 13.00 -4.30
CA GLY A 17 -1.13 13.05 -5.36
C GLY A 17 -0.88 11.68 -5.99
N SER A 18 -0.50 11.73 -7.27
CA SER A 18 -0.09 10.52 -8.00
C SER A 18 1.25 10.03 -7.50
N GLN A 19 1.43 8.72 -7.40
CA GLN A 19 2.68 8.14 -6.93
C GLN A 19 3.02 6.85 -7.67
N ILE A 20 4.30 6.56 -7.75
CA ILE A 20 4.84 5.34 -8.33
C ILE A 20 5.68 4.66 -7.26
N GLY A 21 5.53 3.36 -7.11
CA GLY A 21 6.33 2.61 -6.16
C GLY A 21 6.34 1.12 -6.46
N GLY A 22 7.30 0.44 -5.88
CA GLY A 22 7.42 -1.01 -5.95
C GLY A 22 8.21 -1.56 -4.78
N ARG A 23 7.96 -2.81 -4.45
CA ARG A 23 8.66 -3.52 -3.40
C ARG A 23 9.02 -4.94 -3.86
N ILE A 24 10.25 -5.33 -3.59
CA ILE A 24 10.74 -6.70 -3.77
C ILE A 24 11.05 -7.25 -2.38
N ARG A 25 10.62 -8.48 -2.12
CA ARG A 25 10.96 -9.21 -0.89
C ARG A 25 11.67 -10.50 -1.23
N TYR A 26 12.75 -10.76 -0.51
CA TYR A 26 13.52 -11.98 -0.62
C TYR A 26 13.55 -12.72 0.74
N ARG A 27 13.05 -13.94 0.80
CA ARG A 27 13.01 -14.73 2.02
C ARG A 27 14.42 -15.11 2.47
N LEU A 28 14.77 -14.72 3.70
CA LEU A 28 16.04 -15.05 4.33
C LEU A 28 15.94 -16.32 5.19
N ALA A 29 14.81 -16.51 5.87
CA ALA A 29 14.58 -17.68 6.70
C ALA A 29 13.68 -18.71 5.99
N ARG A 30 13.97 -20.00 6.18
CA ARG A 30 13.14 -21.10 5.64
C ARG A 30 11.71 -21.08 6.19
N SER A 31 11.52 -20.63 7.42
CA SER A 31 10.20 -20.41 8.04
C SER A 31 9.38 -19.32 7.36
N GLY A 32 10.00 -18.49 6.51
CA GLY A 32 9.34 -17.35 5.88
C GLY A 32 9.08 -16.15 6.82
N THR A 33 9.55 -16.24 8.07
CA THR A 33 9.33 -15.21 9.09
C THR A 33 10.20 -13.96 8.90
N LEU A 34 11.33 -14.10 8.21
CA LEU A 34 12.27 -13.01 7.95
C LEU A 34 12.56 -12.88 6.46
N SER A 35 12.43 -11.68 5.93
CA SER A 35 12.74 -11.36 4.54
C SER A 35 13.57 -10.07 4.45
N ALA A 36 14.44 -10.00 3.45
CA ALA A 36 14.99 -8.72 3.00
C ALA A 36 13.94 -8.00 2.16
N SER A 37 13.85 -6.69 2.31
CA SER A 37 12.94 -5.82 1.56
C SER A 37 13.75 -4.76 0.83
N LEU A 38 13.43 -4.54 -0.45
CA LEU A 38 13.89 -3.41 -1.23
C LEU A 38 12.66 -2.72 -1.79
N ARG A 39 12.51 -1.42 -1.53
CA ARG A 39 11.39 -0.61 -1.98
C ARG A 39 11.90 0.63 -2.69
N PHE A 40 11.21 1.04 -3.73
CA PHE A 40 11.32 2.39 -4.26
C PHE A 40 9.95 3.08 -4.18
N TYR A 41 9.98 4.38 -4.06
CA TYR A 41 8.81 5.23 -4.00
C TYR A 41 9.14 6.62 -4.55
N ALA A 42 8.24 7.17 -5.34
CA ALA A 42 8.33 8.55 -5.78
C ALA A 42 6.93 9.15 -6.03
N PRO A 43 6.67 10.40 -5.56
CA PRO A 43 5.54 11.17 -6.04
C PRO A 43 5.70 11.42 -7.54
N ALA A 44 4.63 11.23 -8.34
CA ALA A 44 4.71 11.34 -9.79
C ALA A 44 4.90 12.80 -10.28
N ASP A 45 4.42 13.76 -9.48
CA ASP A 45 4.58 15.20 -9.71
C ASP A 45 5.93 15.76 -9.22
N ARG A 46 6.62 15.03 -8.34
CA ARG A 46 7.90 15.43 -7.72
C ARG A 46 8.85 14.25 -7.59
N LEU A 47 9.32 13.70 -8.70
CA LEU A 47 10.22 12.54 -8.71
C LEU A 47 11.48 12.74 -7.86
N LYS A 48 11.96 13.99 -7.73
CA LYS A 48 13.12 14.35 -6.87
C LYS A 48 12.87 14.17 -5.37
N ALA A 49 11.61 14.02 -4.95
CA ALA A 49 11.23 13.69 -3.57
C ALA A 49 11.15 12.17 -3.31
N GLY A 50 11.54 11.35 -4.28
CA GLY A 50 11.54 9.91 -4.16
C GLY A 50 12.65 9.34 -3.29
N ASP A 51 12.47 8.10 -2.86
CA ASP A 51 13.44 7.34 -2.09
C ASP A 51 13.51 5.88 -2.51
N VAL A 52 14.68 5.28 -2.26
CA VAL A 52 14.88 3.83 -2.20
C VAL A 52 15.05 3.45 -0.74
N ALA A 53 14.44 2.36 -0.32
CA ALA A 53 14.58 1.85 1.03
C ALA A 53 14.96 0.37 1.00
N ALA A 54 15.98 0.03 1.78
CA ALA A 54 16.39 -1.35 1.99
C ALA A 54 16.24 -1.70 3.47
N GLY A 55 15.79 -2.93 3.77
CA GLY A 55 15.54 -3.30 5.15
C GLY A 55 15.16 -4.75 5.37
N LEU A 56 14.68 -5.02 6.57
CA LEU A 56 14.24 -6.33 7.04
C LEU A 56 12.76 -6.29 7.37
N ASP A 57 12.04 -7.25 6.82
CA ASP A 57 10.61 -7.51 7.06
C ASP A 57 10.49 -8.76 7.95
N TRP A 58 10.04 -8.58 9.17
CA TRP A 58 9.87 -9.62 10.15
C TRP A 58 8.40 -9.91 10.43
N ARG A 59 7.98 -11.14 10.20
CA ARG A 59 6.64 -11.66 10.50
C ARG A 59 6.75 -12.70 11.59
N PRO A 60 6.61 -12.33 12.88
CA PRO A 60 6.87 -13.23 14.00
C PRO A 60 5.97 -14.48 14.00
N VAL A 61 4.75 -14.34 13.51
CA VAL A 61 3.76 -15.41 13.45
C VAL A 61 3.31 -15.58 12.01
N GLY A 62 3.70 -16.67 11.36
CA GLY A 62 3.44 -16.90 9.93
C GLY A 62 1.96 -17.00 9.55
N THR A 63 1.09 -17.33 10.50
CA THR A 63 -0.38 -17.42 10.30
C THR A 63 -1.08 -16.07 10.44
N ILE A 64 -0.43 -15.07 11.02
CA ILE A 64 -0.98 -13.72 11.16
C ILE A 64 -0.44 -12.87 10.02
N PRO A 65 -1.31 -12.25 9.19
CA PRO A 65 -0.90 -11.41 8.08
C PRO A 65 -0.44 -10.01 8.55
N ALA A 66 0.50 -9.98 9.50
CA ALA A 66 1.05 -8.78 10.10
C ALA A 66 2.56 -8.92 10.28
N GLY A 67 3.26 -7.78 10.27
CA GLY A 67 4.71 -7.77 10.42
C GLY A 67 5.26 -6.42 10.84
N LEU A 68 6.55 -6.43 11.12
CA LEU A 68 7.37 -5.27 11.40
C LEU A 68 8.42 -5.11 10.31
N LEU A 69 8.57 -3.90 9.82
CA LEU A 69 9.51 -3.56 8.77
C LEU A 69 10.45 -2.46 9.27
N VAL A 70 11.74 -2.77 9.27
CA VAL A 70 12.79 -1.79 9.55
C VAL A 70 13.51 -1.50 8.25
N GLU A 71 13.53 -0.25 7.82
CA GLU A 71 14.15 0.17 6.56
C GLU A 71 15.12 1.34 6.76
N ARG A 72 16.21 1.34 6.01
CA ARG A 72 17.00 2.52 5.73
C ARG A 72 16.53 3.12 4.42
N ARG A 73 15.95 4.31 4.49
CA ARG A 73 15.50 5.10 3.35
C ARG A 73 16.63 5.99 2.89
N GLN A 74 16.86 6.04 1.58
CA GLN A 74 17.83 6.90 0.92
C GLN A 74 17.12 7.71 -0.16
N ALA A 75 17.04 9.01 0.05
CA ALA A 75 16.52 9.92 -0.97
C ALA A 75 17.44 9.95 -2.20
N PHE A 76 16.86 10.03 -3.39
CA PHE A 76 17.64 10.25 -4.61
C PHE A 76 17.62 11.69 -5.12
N GLY A 77 16.98 12.59 -4.43
CA GLY A 77 16.96 14.00 -4.78
C GLY A 77 16.93 14.91 -3.56
N PRO A 78 17.08 16.22 -3.78
CA PRO A 78 17.18 17.20 -2.69
C PRO A 78 15.90 17.35 -1.88
N ASP A 79 14.75 17.01 -2.47
CA ASP A 79 13.44 17.13 -1.84
C ASP A 79 13.06 15.88 -1.02
N GLY A 80 13.88 14.83 -1.08
CA GLY A 80 13.70 13.60 -0.34
C GLY A 80 14.45 13.61 1.00
N ARG A 81 14.07 12.67 1.87
CA ARG A 81 14.68 12.53 3.19
C ARG A 81 15.30 11.16 3.40
N SER A 82 16.58 11.14 3.72
CA SER A 82 17.29 9.92 4.14
C SER A 82 17.11 9.70 5.63
N ALA A 83 16.53 8.55 6.03
CA ALA A 83 16.23 8.25 7.42
C ALA A 83 16.07 6.73 7.64
N PHE A 84 16.12 6.29 8.89
CA PHE A 84 15.59 4.99 9.28
C PHE A 84 14.07 5.09 9.48
N SER A 85 13.36 4.03 9.20
CA SER A 85 11.93 3.88 9.49
C SER A 85 11.64 2.54 10.16
N LEU A 86 10.67 2.56 11.05
CA LEU A 86 10.06 1.37 11.64
C LEU A 86 8.57 1.43 11.32
N THR A 87 8.05 0.38 10.72
CA THR A 87 6.65 0.27 10.31
C THR A 87 6.06 -1.04 10.83
N ALA A 88 4.94 -0.96 11.54
CA ALA A 88 4.06 -2.10 11.78
C ALA A 88 2.97 -2.10 10.71
N TYR A 89 2.67 -3.24 10.14
CA TYR A 89 1.67 -3.38 9.10
C TYR A 89 0.87 -4.66 9.27
N GLY A 90 -0.34 -4.68 8.73
CA GLY A 90 -1.16 -5.88 8.66
C GLY A 90 -2.27 -5.74 7.62
N GLY A 91 -2.81 -6.87 7.18
CA GLY A 91 -3.90 -6.85 6.22
C GLY A 91 -4.45 -8.23 5.91
N ILE A 92 -5.71 -8.26 5.54
CA ILE A 92 -6.43 -9.46 5.14
C ILE A 92 -7.05 -9.20 3.77
N SER A 93 -6.86 -10.14 2.86
CA SER A 93 -7.59 -10.20 1.60
C SER A 93 -8.27 -11.56 1.53
N THR A 94 -9.59 -11.56 1.52
CA THR A 94 -10.40 -12.78 1.56
C THR A 94 -11.62 -12.66 0.65
N ALA A 95 -12.20 -13.80 0.30
CA ALA A 95 -13.44 -13.84 -0.45
C ALA A 95 -14.49 -14.67 0.32
N VAL A 96 -15.72 -14.14 0.37
CA VAL A 96 -16.88 -14.80 0.95
C VAL A 96 -17.99 -14.79 -0.10
N GLY A 97 -18.23 -15.93 -0.71
CA GLY A 97 -19.10 -16.01 -1.88
C GLY A 97 -18.57 -15.14 -3.03
N ARG A 98 -19.41 -14.23 -3.52
CA ARG A 98 -19.04 -13.25 -4.57
C ARG A 98 -18.40 -11.96 -4.02
N ALA A 99 -18.32 -11.81 -2.70
CA ALA A 99 -17.71 -10.65 -2.07
C ALA A 99 -16.21 -10.85 -1.87
N ALA A 100 -15.40 -9.92 -2.32
CA ALA A 100 -13.99 -9.78 -1.98
C ALA A 100 -13.84 -8.68 -0.94
N ILE A 101 -13.14 -8.98 0.15
CA ILE A 101 -12.92 -8.09 1.27
C ILE A 101 -11.42 -7.87 1.40
N ASP A 102 -11.01 -6.61 1.31
CA ASP A 102 -9.62 -6.19 1.46
C ASP A 102 -9.52 -5.22 2.64
N LEU A 103 -8.71 -5.57 3.62
CA LEU A 103 -8.36 -4.73 4.76
C LEU A 103 -6.85 -4.64 4.82
N TYR A 104 -6.33 -3.43 4.94
CA TYR A 104 -4.91 -3.19 5.15
C TYR A 104 -4.72 -1.97 6.03
N GLY A 105 -3.71 -2.00 6.87
CA GLY A 105 -3.28 -0.86 7.65
C GLY A 105 -1.80 -0.94 7.96
N GLN A 106 -1.20 0.23 8.10
CA GLN A 106 0.16 0.37 8.60
C GLN A 106 0.29 1.62 9.45
N ALA A 107 1.22 1.58 10.38
CA ALA A 107 1.63 2.73 11.16
C ALA A 107 3.13 2.66 11.45
N GLY A 108 3.79 3.79 11.54
CA GLY A 108 5.22 3.79 11.75
C GLY A 108 5.80 5.14 12.12
N ILE A 109 7.12 5.13 12.25
CA ILE A 109 7.91 6.31 12.53
C ILE A 109 9.05 6.42 11.53
N VAL A 110 9.36 7.64 11.12
CA VAL A 110 10.47 7.96 10.21
C VAL A 110 11.41 8.95 10.89
N GLY A 111 12.70 8.58 10.95
CA GLY A 111 13.74 9.41 11.54
C GLY A 111 13.94 9.19 13.04
N ALA A 112 15.19 9.00 13.43
CA ALA A 112 15.56 8.78 14.83
C ALA A 112 15.41 10.04 15.70
N ARG A 113 15.56 11.23 15.10
CA ARG A 113 15.51 12.52 15.82
C ARG A 113 14.10 13.12 15.82
N ASN A 114 13.49 13.32 14.65
CA ASN A 114 12.19 13.99 14.54
C ASN A 114 11.01 13.06 14.80
N ARG A 115 11.19 11.74 14.62
CA ARG A 115 10.17 10.70 14.88
C ARG A 115 8.84 11.04 14.23
N ASP A 116 8.86 11.38 12.93
CA ASP A 116 7.62 11.69 12.20
C ASP A 116 6.76 10.43 12.13
N MET A 117 5.65 10.45 12.83
CA MET A 117 4.69 9.35 12.83
C MET A 117 3.83 9.40 11.58
N PHE A 118 3.48 8.25 11.07
CA PHE A 118 2.49 8.11 10.01
C PHE A 118 1.59 6.90 10.28
N ALA A 119 0.39 6.97 9.77
CA ALA A 119 -0.53 5.83 9.71
C ALA A 119 -1.35 5.92 8.43
N ASP A 120 -1.63 4.78 7.82
CA ASP A 120 -2.53 4.71 6.69
C ASP A 120 -3.21 3.35 6.60
N GLY A 121 -4.34 3.30 5.89
CA GLY A 121 -5.08 2.07 5.71
C GLY A 121 -6.17 2.16 4.66
N ILE A 122 -6.65 1.00 4.27
CA ILE A 122 -7.75 0.79 3.34
C ILE A 122 -8.68 -0.31 3.87
N ALA A 123 -9.97 -0.10 3.70
CA ALA A 123 -10.99 -1.12 3.81
C ALA A 123 -11.85 -1.09 2.55
N ALA A 124 -12.00 -2.21 1.86
CA ALA A 124 -12.81 -2.28 0.65
C ALA A 124 -13.59 -3.58 0.59
N VAL A 125 -14.82 -3.49 0.11
CA VAL A 125 -15.67 -4.65 -0.20
C VAL A 125 -16.11 -4.51 -1.66
N ARG A 126 -15.85 -5.55 -2.45
CA ARG A 126 -16.19 -5.59 -3.88
C ARG A 126 -16.91 -6.88 -4.21
N PHE A 127 -17.90 -6.81 -5.04
CA PHE A 127 -18.71 -7.95 -5.48
C PHE A 127 -18.42 -8.25 -6.94
N GLN A 128 -18.22 -9.54 -7.25
CA GLN A 128 -18.16 -10.05 -8.61
C GLN A 128 -19.58 -9.98 -9.21
N LEU A 129 -19.75 -9.18 -10.26
CA LEU A 129 -21.06 -9.00 -10.90
C LEU A 129 -21.43 -10.22 -11.75
N ASP A 130 -20.47 -10.73 -12.50
CA ASP A 130 -20.64 -11.86 -13.41
C ASP A 130 -19.37 -12.72 -13.36
N ASP A 131 -19.53 -14.03 -13.41
CA ASP A 131 -18.41 -14.97 -13.39
C ASP A 131 -17.60 -14.94 -14.69
N ALA A 132 -18.20 -14.49 -15.80
CA ALA A 132 -17.53 -14.33 -17.08
C ALA A 132 -16.72 -13.01 -17.19
N LEU A 133 -17.01 -12.03 -16.33
CA LEU A 133 -16.34 -10.73 -16.37
C LEU A 133 -15.31 -10.61 -15.23
N PRO A 134 -14.06 -10.29 -15.54
CA PRO A 134 -13.02 -10.09 -14.51
C PRO A 134 -13.17 -8.76 -13.76
N VAL A 135 -14.41 -8.31 -13.52
CA VAL A 135 -14.76 -7.01 -12.94
C VAL A 135 -15.47 -7.18 -11.61
N LYS A 136 -15.03 -6.45 -10.61
CA LYS A 136 -15.67 -6.34 -9.30
C LYS A 136 -16.04 -4.89 -9.04
N VAL A 137 -17.21 -4.65 -8.45
CA VAL A 137 -17.67 -3.32 -8.05
C VAL A 137 -18.02 -3.30 -6.57
N GLY A 138 -17.86 -2.16 -5.93
CA GLY A 138 -18.13 -2.06 -4.51
C GLY A 138 -17.85 -0.70 -3.92
N ALA A 139 -17.48 -0.68 -2.65
CA ALA A 139 -17.15 0.52 -1.92
C ALA A 139 -15.86 0.35 -1.13
N GLY A 140 -15.18 1.46 -0.89
CA GLY A 140 -13.96 1.53 -0.09
C GLY A 140 -13.96 2.71 0.86
N ALA A 141 -13.13 2.58 1.88
CA ALA A 141 -12.70 3.65 2.78
C ALA A 141 -11.18 3.68 2.82
N TRP A 142 -10.63 4.87 2.79
CA TRP A 142 -9.18 5.11 2.82
C TRP A 142 -8.88 6.15 3.88
N ALA A 143 -7.84 5.92 4.65
CA ALA A 143 -7.39 6.87 5.65
C ALA A 143 -5.87 6.99 5.61
N ALA A 144 -5.36 8.20 5.83
CA ALA A 144 -3.94 8.45 6.00
C ALA A 144 -3.71 9.65 6.91
N ALA A 145 -2.65 9.58 7.71
CA ALA A 145 -2.24 10.66 8.60
C ALA A 145 -0.71 10.71 8.71
N GLN A 146 -0.18 11.91 8.72
CA GLN A 146 1.22 12.23 9.05
C GLN A 146 1.27 13.62 9.69
N PRO A 147 2.41 14.07 10.23
CA PRO A 147 2.51 15.41 10.82
C PRO A 147 2.02 16.50 9.88
N GLY A 148 1.01 17.26 10.31
CA GLY A 148 0.44 18.38 9.57
C GLY A 148 -0.57 18.00 8.48
N ALA A 149 -0.78 16.73 8.16
CA ALA A 149 -1.72 16.31 7.13
C ALA A 149 -2.45 15.02 7.50
N ALA A 150 -3.76 15.03 7.36
CA ALA A 150 -4.60 13.84 7.53
C ALA A 150 -5.72 13.84 6.49
N ARG A 151 -6.23 12.65 6.18
CA ARG A 151 -7.30 12.47 5.21
C ARG A 151 -8.09 11.20 5.50
N VAL A 152 -9.40 11.28 5.35
CA VAL A 152 -10.31 10.14 5.33
C VAL A 152 -11.23 10.29 4.14
N ASP A 153 -11.29 9.26 3.32
CA ASP A 153 -12.12 9.20 2.11
C ASP A 153 -13.03 7.97 2.16
N ILE A 154 -14.18 8.08 1.53
CA ILE A 154 -15.06 6.97 1.21
C ILE A 154 -15.53 7.08 -0.24
N GLY A 155 -15.93 5.96 -0.84
CA GLY A 155 -16.54 6.02 -2.17
C GLY A 155 -16.62 4.70 -2.90
N PRO A 156 -17.23 4.72 -4.09
CA PRO A 156 -17.32 3.54 -4.95
C PRO A 156 -15.95 3.14 -5.52
N THR A 157 -15.80 1.86 -5.78
CA THR A 157 -14.61 1.27 -6.38
C THR A 157 -14.99 0.25 -7.44
N ILE A 158 -14.27 0.27 -8.55
CA ILE A 158 -14.35 -0.74 -9.60
C ILE A 158 -12.95 -1.32 -9.76
N ALA A 159 -12.83 -2.65 -9.73
CA ALA A 159 -11.57 -3.33 -9.96
C ALA A 159 -11.68 -4.32 -11.12
N LEU A 160 -10.72 -4.29 -12.01
CA LEU A 160 -10.54 -5.21 -13.13
C LEU A 160 -9.29 -6.04 -12.88
N ARG A 161 -9.41 -7.36 -12.92
CA ARG A 161 -8.29 -8.30 -12.81
C ARG A 161 -8.42 -9.37 -13.90
N PRO A 162 -7.81 -9.18 -15.07
CA PRO A 162 -7.80 -10.18 -16.13
C PRO A 162 -7.25 -11.52 -15.63
N ALA A 163 -7.82 -12.62 -16.06
CA ALA A 163 -7.42 -13.96 -15.63
C ALA A 163 -5.97 -14.30 -16.07
N ASP A 164 -5.59 -13.82 -17.25
CA ASP A 164 -4.32 -14.17 -17.90
C ASP A 164 -3.18 -13.17 -17.60
N ALA A 165 -3.42 -12.16 -16.76
CA ALA A 165 -2.41 -11.17 -16.45
C ALA A 165 -2.31 -10.91 -14.93
N PRO A 166 -1.10 -10.84 -14.38
CA PRO A 166 -0.90 -10.54 -12.97
C PRO A 166 -1.09 -9.05 -12.67
N VAL A 167 -2.10 -8.44 -13.30
CA VAL A 167 -2.38 -7.00 -13.22
C VAL A 167 -3.75 -6.78 -12.60
N THR A 168 -3.83 -5.83 -11.71
CA THR A 168 -5.10 -5.31 -11.19
C THR A 168 -5.18 -3.82 -11.49
N ILE A 169 -6.27 -3.42 -12.09
CA ILE A 169 -6.59 -2.01 -12.38
C ILE A 169 -7.78 -1.66 -11.48
N ALA A 170 -7.67 -0.61 -10.69
CA ALA A 170 -8.79 -0.14 -9.88
C ALA A 170 -9.04 1.35 -10.15
N LEU A 171 -10.32 1.68 -10.26
CA LEU A 171 -10.81 3.06 -10.34
C LEU A 171 -11.69 3.31 -9.12
N ASP A 172 -11.27 4.25 -8.30
CA ASP A 172 -11.96 4.65 -7.09
C ASP A 172 -12.45 6.09 -7.24
N TRP A 173 -13.65 6.40 -6.81
CA TRP A 173 -14.02 7.76 -6.48
C TRP A 173 -13.79 7.96 -4.99
N ARG A 174 -12.93 8.91 -4.62
CA ARG A 174 -12.62 9.22 -3.23
C ARG A 174 -13.28 10.53 -2.82
N GLN A 175 -14.35 10.40 -2.08
CA GLN A 175 -15.02 11.54 -1.43
C GLN A 175 -14.34 11.78 -0.09
N ARG A 176 -13.64 12.90 0.04
CA ARG A 176 -13.06 13.30 1.33
C ARG A 176 -14.17 13.67 2.30
N ILE A 177 -14.20 13.00 3.45
CA ILE A 177 -15.16 13.19 4.53
C ILE A 177 -14.53 13.84 5.76
N ALA A 178 -13.20 13.76 5.90
CA ALA A 178 -12.46 14.39 6.99
C ALA A 178 -10.99 14.64 6.59
N GLY A 179 -10.35 15.56 7.31
CA GLY A 179 -8.93 15.89 7.17
C GLY A 179 -8.66 17.12 6.30
N ASN A 180 -7.38 17.49 6.22
CA ASN A 180 -6.89 18.72 5.59
C ASN A 180 -5.94 18.47 4.42
N ALA A 181 -5.62 17.21 4.10
CA ALA A 181 -4.69 16.89 3.02
C ALA A 181 -5.32 17.10 1.64
N ALA A 182 -4.58 17.77 0.74
CA ALA A 182 -4.93 17.91 -0.67
C ALA A 182 -4.57 16.63 -1.47
N PRO A 183 -5.16 16.40 -2.65
CA PRO A 183 -6.21 17.17 -3.33
C PRO A 183 -7.60 16.99 -2.69
N ASP A 184 -8.59 17.70 -3.20
CA ASP A 184 -9.99 17.48 -2.85
C ASP A 184 -10.50 16.12 -3.33
N SER A 185 -11.82 15.89 -3.19
CA SER A 185 -12.49 14.68 -3.68
C SER A 185 -12.28 14.49 -5.17
N GLY A 186 -12.14 13.27 -5.63
CA GLY A 186 -11.94 13.00 -7.05
C GLY A 186 -11.65 11.53 -7.38
N PRO A 187 -11.51 11.25 -8.68
CA PRO A 187 -11.17 9.91 -9.15
C PRO A 187 -9.69 9.57 -8.87
N VAL A 188 -9.45 8.31 -8.53
CA VAL A 188 -8.10 7.74 -8.36
C VAL A 188 -8.00 6.47 -9.18
N LEU A 189 -7.05 6.43 -10.10
CA LEU A 189 -6.71 5.24 -10.86
C LEU A 189 -5.49 4.57 -10.21
N SER A 190 -5.62 3.29 -9.93
CA SER A 190 -4.56 2.45 -9.37
C SER A 190 -4.23 1.32 -10.32
N LEU A 191 -2.95 1.10 -10.56
CA LEU A 191 -2.42 -0.03 -11.32
C LEU A 191 -1.49 -0.83 -10.41
N ALA A 192 -1.77 -2.10 -10.24
CA ALA A 192 -0.95 -3.01 -9.45
C ALA A 192 -0.53 -4.21 -10.28
N VAL A 193 0.74 -4.59 -10.19
CA VAL A 193 1.30 -5.79 -10.84
C VAL A 193 1.87 -6.68 -9.76
N GLY A 194 1.44 -7.95 -9.73
CA GLY A 194 1.96 -8.96 -8.80
C GLY A 194 2.54 -10.14 -9.59
N PHE A 195 3.67 -10.70 -9.16
CA PHE A 195 4.29 -11.89 -9.76
C PHE A 195 4.96 -12.75 -8.69
#